data_774b871dbb2e091d1dc0978a7d9cb0cf
#
_entry.id   774b871dbb2e091d1dc0978a7d9cb0cf
#
_cell.length_a   1.000
_cell.length_b   1.000
_cell.length_c   1.000
_cell.angle_alpha   90.00
_cell.angle_beta   90.00
_cell.angle_gamma   90.00
#
_symmetry.space_group_name_H-M   'P 1'
#
loop_
_entity.id
_entity.type
_entity.pdbx_description
1 polymer ?
#
loop_
_entity_poly.entity_id
_entity_poly.type
_entity_poly.pdbx_seq_one_letter_code
_entity_poly.pdbx_strand_id
1 'polypeptide(L)'
;MAGSAVTHDDHDHKPKGFVRRWMYSTNHKDIGTLYLIFAIMAGIIGGVLSIAMRMELQEPGIQIFHGLASMVYGYEGDAAIDGGKHMYNVFTTAHGLIMIFFMVMPALIGGFANWMVPIMIGAPDMAFPRMNNISFWLLPPAFLLLLLSMFVEGPAGGYGTGGGWTIYPPLSTTGQPGPAMDFA
;
A
#
# COMPACT_ATOMS: atom_id res chain seq x y z
N MET A 1 -10.19 61.99 22.70
CA MET A 1 -10.36 60.91 21.74
C MET A 1 -9.07 60.08 21.76
N ALA A 2 -9.07 58.97 22.50
CA ALA A 2 -7.92 58.11 22.63
C ALA A 2 -8.08 56.98 21.58
N GLY A 3 -7.17 56.98 20.59
CA GLY A 3 -7.09 55.90 19.60
C GLY A 3 -6.52 54.67 20.25
N SER A 4 -7.31 53.59 20.31
CA SER A 4 -6.84 52.28 20.70
C SER A 4 -5.93 51.71 19.61
N ALA A 5 -4.64 51.61 19.90
CA ALA A 5 -3.69 50.88 19.06
C ALA A 5 -4.12 49.40 19.04
N VAL A 6 -4.55 48.94 17.88
CA VAL A 6 -4.70 47.50 17.61
C VAL A 6 -3.31 46.89 17.60
N THR A 7 -2.93 46.24 18.67
CA THR A 7 -1.75 45.38 18.69
C THR A 7 -2.01 44.20 17.76
N HIS A 8 -1.41 44.21 16.58
CA HIS A 8 -1.24 43.00 15.78
C HIS A 8 -0.39 42.04 16.60
N ASP A 9 -1.03 41.03 17.17
CA ASP A 9 -0.34 39.85 17.68
C ASP A 9 0.35 39.19 16.47
N ASP A 10 1.63 39.45 16.35
CA ASP A 10 2.55 38.74 15.47
C ASP A 10 2.64 37.28 16.01
N HIS A 11 1.69 36.42 15.60
CA HIS A 11 1.77 35.00 15.84
C HIS A 11 3.06 34.50 15.20
N ASP A 12 4.06 34.35 16.06
CA ASP A 12 5.39 33.79 15.83
C ASP A 12 5.27 32.52 14.95
N HIS A 13 5.30 32.69 13.64
CA HIS A 13 5.31 31.60 12.64
C HIS A 13 6.68 30.93 12.63
N LYS A 14 7.07 30.37 13.79
CA LYS A 14 8.21 29.43 13.82
C LYS A 14 7.91 28.28 12.87
N PRO A 15 8.80 27.99 11.91
CA PRO A 15 8.61 26.88 11.00
C PRO A 15 8.42 25.60 11.81
N LYS A 16 7.27 24.95 11.65
CA LYS A 16 6.98 23.67 12.29
C LYS A 16 8.07 22.69 11.85
N GLY A 17 8.78 22.05 12.79
CA GLY A 17 9.80 21.07 12.48
C GLY A 17 9.25 20.02 11.50
N PHE A 18 10.11 19.49 10.62
CA PHE A 18 9.75 18.58 9.53
C PHE A 18 8.80 17.44 9.99
N VAL A 19 9.14 16.75 11.09
CA VAL A 19 8.31 15.67 11.64
C VAL A 19 6.92 16.15 12.02
N ARG A 20 6.82 17.27 12.75
CA ARG A 20 5.54 17.83 13.18
C ARG A 20 4.68 18.26 11.99
N ARG A 21 5.28 18.76 10.93
CA ARG A 21 4.57 19.16 9.72
C ARG A 21 3.95 17.95 9.01
N TRP A 22 4.70 16.86 8.82
CA TRP A 22 4.25 15.72 8.02
C TRP A 22 3.43 14.69 8.80
N MET A 23 3.77 14.43 10.07
CA MET A 23 3.02 13.46 10.88
C MET A 23 1.71 14.00 11.47
N TYR A 24 1.66 15.29 11.79
CA TYR A 24 0.50 15.90 12.45
C TYR A 24 -0.12 17.02 11.63
N SER A 25 0.03 16.98 10.31
CA SER A 25 -0.58 17.96 9.42
C SER A 25 -2.09 17.85 9.45
N THR A 26 -2.75 19.02 9.51
CA THR A 26 -4.19 19.15 9.31
C THR A 26 -4.50 19.77 7.95
N ASN A 27 -3.49 20.18 7.19
CA ASN A 27 -3.65 20.80 5.88
C ASN A 27 -3.95 19.73 4.81
N HIS A 28 -5.07 19.85 4.12
CA HIS A 28 -5.49 18.93 3.07
C HIS A 28 -4.46 18.73 1.94
N LYS A 29 -3.68 19.79 1.61
CA LYS A 29 -2.64 19.72 0.57
C LYS A 29 -1.45 18.88 1.00
N ASP A 30 -0.99 19.05 2.24
CA ASP A 30 0.13 18.25 2.78
C ASP A 30 -0.28 16.77 2.86
N ILE A 31 -1.50 16.49 3.34
CA ILE A 31 -2.04 15.12 3.42
C ILE A 31 -2.22 14.53 2.02
N GLY A 32 -2.80 15.27 1.09
CA GLY A 32 -2.92 14.84 -0.31
C GLY A 32 -1.58 14.52 -0.96
N THR A 33 -0.55 15.31 -0.65
CA THR A 33 0.82 15.04 -1.12
C THR A 33 1.39 13.75 -0.53
N LEU A 34 1.15 13.46 0.75
CA LEU A 34 1.54 12.19 1.37
C LEU A 34 0.89 11.00 0.68
N TYR A 35 -0.41 11.09 0.38
CA TYR A 35 -1.12 10.06 -0.38
C TYR A 35 -0.53 9.82 -1.76
N LEU A 36 -0.18 10.89 -2.49
CA LEU A 36 0.42 10.78 -3.83
C LEU A 36 1.80 10.12 -3.77
N ILE A 37 2.65 10.52 -2.82
CA ILE A 37 3.98 9.91 -2.64
C ILE A 37 3.83 8.43 -2.29
N PHE A 38 2.93 8.10 -1.36
CA PHE A 38 2.66 6.71 -0.97
C PHE A 38 2.15 5.89 -2.16
N ALA A 39 1.20 6.42 -2.94
CA ALA A 39 0.66 5.74 -4.12
C ALA A 39 1.73 5.49 -5.19
N ILE A 40 2.65 6.43 -5.41
CA ILE A 40 3.79 6.24 -6.33
C ILE A 40 4.70 5.11 -5.84
N MET A 41 5.04 5.08 -4.54
CA MET A 41 5.85 4.00 -3.97
C MET A 41 5.16 2.64 -4.10
N ALA A 42 3.88 2.55 -3.76
CA ALA A 42 3.08 1.34 -3.93
C ALA A 42 3.02 0.91 -5.40
N GLY A 43 2.85 1.87 -6.31
CA GLY A 43 2.85 1.63 -7.76
C GLY A 43 4.17 1.09 -8.28
N ILE A 44 5.30 1.56 -7.79
CA ILE A 44 6.63 1.02 -8.14
C ILE A 44 6.74 -0.42 -7.65
N ILE A 45 6.38 -0.71 -6.40
CA ILE A 45 6.44 -2.07 -5.84
C ILE A 45 5.52 -3.01 -6.62
N GLY A 46 4.26 -2.64 -6.83
CA GLY A 46 3.33 -3.42 -7.63
C GLY A 46 3.80 -3.60 -9.08
N GLY A 47 4.42 -2.57 -9.67
CA GLY A 47 5.04 -2.63 -10.99
C GLY A 47 6.18 -3.64 -11.09
N VAL A 48 7.05 -3.70 -10.08
CA VAL A 48 8.14 -4.70 -10.00
C VAL A 48 7.56 -6.12 -9.95
N LEU A 49 6.49 -6.36 -9.17
CA LEU A 49 5.82 -7.66 -9.16
C LEU A 49 5.28 -8.03 -10.56
N SER A 50 4.69 -7.05 -11.27
CA SER A 50 4.21 -7.25 -12.65
C SER A 50 5.34 -7.60 -13.61
N ILE A 51 6.49 -6.93 -13.51
CA ILE A 51 7.66 -7.23 -14.34
C ILE A 51 8.13 -8.66 -14.07
N ALA A 52 8.24 -9.08 -12.80
CA ALA A 52 8.63 -10.44 -12.45
C ALA A 52 7.69 -11.49 -13.07
N MET A 53 6.37 -11.27 -12.97
CA MET A 53 5.38 -12.14 -13.62
C MET A 53 5.53 -12.19 -15.13
N ARG A 54 5.79 -11.05 -15.78
CA ARG A 54 6.01 -10.99 -17.23
C ARG A 54 7.28 -11.72 -17.66
N MET A 55 8.33 -11.63 -16.87
CA MET A 55 9.58 -12.36 -17.12
C MET A 55 9.38 -13.87 -17.01
N GLU A 56 8.56 -14.33 -16.03
CA GLU A 56 8.22 -15.75 -15.90
C GLU A 56 7.47 -16.31 -17.10
N LEU A 57 6.61 -15.48 -17.72
CA LEU A 57 5.77 -15.89 -18.86
C LEU A 57 6.49 -15.82 -20.23
N GLN A 58 7.80 -15.59 -20.27
CA GLN A 58 8.52 -15.50 -21.54
C GLN A 58 8.67 -16.86 -22.25
N GLU A 59 8.80 -17.92 -21.44
CA GLU A 59 8.93 -19.30 -21.94
C GLU A 59 7.97 -20.23 -21.18
N PRO A 60 7.60 -21.39 -21.75
CA PRO A 60 6.80 -22.38 -21.04
C PRO A 60 7.57 -23.01 -19.86
N GLY A 61 6.90 -23.16 -18.71
CA GLY A 61 7.49 -23.77 -17.51
C GLY A 61 7.71 -22.75 -16.40
N ILE A 62 8.38 -23.16 -15.34
CA ILE A 62 8.77 -22.31 -14.23
C ILE A 62 10.26 -22.01 -14.32
N GLN A 63 10.62 -20.74 -14.40
CA GLN A 63 11.97 -20.30 -14.69
C GLN A 63 12.54 -19.46 -13.54
N ILE A 64 12.09 -18.19 -13.43
CA ILE A 64 12.60 -17.25 -12.44
C ILE A 64 12.04 -17.57 -11.06
N PHE A 65 10.75 -17.91 -10.99
CA PHE A 65 10.08 -18.21 -9.71
C PHE A 65 10.58 -19.51 -9.07
N HIS A 66 11.10 -20.48 -9.84
CA HIS A 66 11.80 -21.64 -9.28
C HIS A 66 13.03 -21.20 -8.45
N GLY A 67 13.92 -20.41 -9.04
CA GLY A 67 15.11 -19.91 -8.35
C GLY A 67 14.77 -18.94 -7.20
N LEU A 68 13.75 -18.10 -7.39
CA LEU A 68 13.30 -17.16 -6.38
C LEU A 68 12.67 -17.89 -5.18
N ALA A 69 11.85 -18.91 -5.40
CA ALA A 69 11.26 -19.74 -4.35
C ALA A 69 12.32 -20.50 -3.56
N SER A 70 13.35 -21.03 -4.23
CA SER A 70 14.51 -21.65 -3.57
C SER A 70 15.26 -20.65 -2.69
N MET A 71 15.51 -19.45 -3.19
CA MET A 71 16.28 -18.44 -2.47
C MET A 71 15.52 -17.84 -1.29
N VAL A 72 14.21 -17.57 -1.44
CA VAL A 72 13.41 -16.86 -0.44
C VAL A 72 12.80 -17.81 0.58
N TYR A 73 12.30 -18.96 0.13
CA TYR A 73 11.58 -19.92 0.97
C TYR A 73 12.38 -21.19 1.29
N GLY A 74 13.56 -21.34 0.71
CA GLY A 74 14.43 -22.50 0.98
C GLY A 74 13.97 -23.82 0.37
N TYR A 75 13.10 -23.80 -0.65
CA TYR A 75 12.64 -25.00 -1.33
C TYR A 75 13.75 -25.62 -2.21
N GLU A 76 13.81 -26.95 -2.28
CA GLU A 76 14.77 -27.70 -3.08
C GLU A 76 14.07 -28.71 -4.00
N GLY A 77 14.69 -29.02 -5.14
CA GLY A 77 14.22 -30.03 -6.10
C GLY A 77 12.80 -29.77 -6.61
N ASP A 78 11.95 -30.79 -6.63
CA ASP A 78 10.56 -30.67 -7.13
C ASP A 78 9.71 -29.74 -6.30
N ALA A 79 9.98 -29.61 -4.99
CA ALA A 79 9.30 -28.68 -4.13
C ALA A 79 9.53 -27.21 -4.54
N ALA A 80 10.69 -26.90 -5.14
CA ALA A 80 10.97 -25.56 -5.66
C ALA A 80 10.15 -25.24 -6.91
N ILE A 81 9.81 -26.23 -7.73
CA ILE A 81 8.94 -26.07 -8.91
C ILE A 81 7.52 -25.73 -8.46
N ASP A 82 6.96 -26.48 -7.52
CA ASP A 82 5.60 -26.23 -7.01
C ASP A 82 5.54 -24.96 -6.16
N GLY A 83 6.59 -24.68 -5.39
CA GLY A 83 6.78 -23.41 -4.68
C GLY A 83 6.84 -22.23 -5.63
N GLY A 84 7.50 -22.37 -6.78
CA GLY A 84 7.55 -21.35 -7.83
C GLY A 84 6.19 -21.05 -8.44
N LYS A 85 5.38 -22.07 -8.74
CA LYS A 85 3.99 -21.90 -9.21
C LYS A 85 3.14 -21.18 -8.17
N HIS A 86 3.27 -21.59 -6.91
CA HIS A 86 2.55 -20.93 -5.82
C HIS A 86 2.98 -19.46 -5.66
N MET A 87 4.29 -19.19 -5.69
CA MET A 87 4.84 -17.83 -5.62
C MET A 87 4.33 -16.93 -6.75
N TYR A 88 4.20 -17.47 -7.97
CA TYR A 88 3.58 -16.74 -9.07
C TYR A 88 2.14 -16.29 -8.72
N ASN A 89 1.34 -17.18 -8.12
CA ASN A 89 -0.03 -16.86 -7.68
C ASN A 89 -0.03 -15.81 -6.55
N VAL A 90 0.93 -15.91 -5.62
CA VAL A 90 1.11 -14.90 -4.55
C VAL A 90 1.45 -13.54 -5.14
N PHE A 91 2.35 -13.47 -6.12
CA PHE A 91 2.70 -12.22 -6.80
C PHE A 91 1.51 -11.63 -7.57
N THR A 92 0.72 -12.48 -8.23
CA THR A 92 -0.50 -12.04 -8.92
C THR A 92 -1.51 -11.45 -7.94
N THR A 93 -1.70 -12.10 -6.80
CA THR A 93 -2.60 -11.64 -5.73
C THR A 93 -2.12 -10.30 -5.15
N ALA A 94 -0.86 -10.24 -4.73
CA ALA A 94 -0.26 -9.05 -4.16
C ALA A 94 -0.25 -7.87 -5.16
N HIS A 95 0.12 -8.12 -6.43
CA HIS A 95 0.07 -7.11 -7.48
C HIS A 95 -1.33 -6.52 -7.62
N GLY A 96 -2.37 -7.37 -7.71
CA GLY A 96 -3.75 -6.90 -7.85
C GLY A 96 -4.21 -6.06 -6.67
N LEU A 97 -3.96 -6.52 -5.43
CA LEU A 97 -4.30 -5.78 -4.21
C LEU A 97 -3.54 -4.46 -4.11
N ILE A 98 -2.23 -4.46 -4.36
CA ILE A 98 -1.39 -3.25 -4.27
C ILE A 98 -1.84 -2.21 -5.29
N MET A 99 -2.02 -2.60 -6.55
CA MET A 99 -2.33 -1.64 -7.61
C MET A 99 -3.72 -1.02 -7.45
N ILE A 100 -4.70 -1.77 -6.98
CA ILE A 100 -6.06 -1.26 -6.80
C ILE A 100 -6.17 -0.47 -5.48
N PHE A 101 -5.84 -1.08 -4.35
CA PHE A 101 -6.16 -0.54 -3.03
C PHE A 101 -5.06 0.36 -2.45
N PHE A 102 -3.81 0.23 -2.88
CA PHE A 102 -2.70 1.04 -2.35
C PHE A 102 -2.11 2.03 -3.37
N MET A 103 -2.39 1.86 -4.67
CA MET A 103 -1.93 2.80 -5.70
C MET A 103 -3.09 3.63 -6.24
N VAL A 104 -4.06 3.03 -6.93
CA VAL A 104 -5.11 3.77 -7.65
C VAL A 104 -6.05 4.49 -6.68
N MET A 105 -6.61 3.79 -5.70
CA MET A 105 -7.56 4.40 -4.75
C MET A 105 -6.90 5.49 -3.90
N PRO A 106 -5.74 5.29 -3.26
CA PRO A 106 -5.06 6.35 -2.54
C PRO A 106 -4.66 7.53 -3.42
N ALA A 107 -4.23 7.31 -4.66
CA ALA A 107 -3.91 8.40 -5.58
C ALA A 107 -5.13 9.26 -5.90
N LEU A 108 -6.26 8.63 -6.28
CA LEU A 108 -7.46 9.35 -6.72
C LEU A 108 -8.19 9.98 -5.55
N ILE A 109 -8.54 9.21 -4.52
CA ILE A 109 -9.37 9.68 -3.41
C ILE A 109 -8.51 10.39 -2.36
N GLY A 110 -7.40 9.78 -1.94
CA GLY A 110 -6.52 10.33 -0.94
C GLY A 110 -5.67 11.50 -1.46
N GLY A 111 -5.13 11.39 -2.65
CA GLY A 111 -4.27 12.39 -3.26
C GLY A 111 -5.05 13.50 -3.95
N PHE A 112 -5.58 13.21 -5.13
CA PHE A 112 -6.23 14.23 -5.96
C PHE A 112 -7.48 14.82 -5.32
N ALA A 113 -8.35 14.02 -4.71
CA ALA A 113 -9.55 14.56 -4.09
C ALA A 113 -9.22 15.49 -2.92
N ASN A 114 -8.27 15.13 -2.04
CA ASN A 114 -7.81 16.03 -0.97
C ASN A 114 -7.22 17.33 -1.51
N TRP A 115 -6.52 17.28 -2.63
CA TRP A 115 -5.98 18.48 -3.26
C TRP A 115 -7.05 19.35 -3.90
N MET A 116 -7.94 18.74 -4.70
CA MET A 116 -8.81 19.46 -5.63
C MET A 116 -10.17 19.83 -5.04
N VAL A 117 -10.80 18.93 -4.26
CA VAL A 117 -12.18 19.15 -3.79
C VAL A 117 -12.33 20.42 -2.95
N PRO A 118 -11.49 20.71 -1.93
CA PRO A 118 -11.61 21.96 -1.17
C PRO A 118 -11.45 23.19 -2.06
N ILE A 119 -10.52 23.15 -3.02
CA ILE A 119 -10.29 24.26 -3.94
C ILE A 119 -11.50 24.46 -4.86
N MET A 120 -12.07 23.38 -5.40
CA MET A 120 -13.21 23.44 -6.35
C MET A 120 -14.49 23.99 -5.68
N ILE A 121 -14.72 23.68 -4.40
CA ILE A 121 -15.90 24.18 -3.66
C ILE A 121 -15.61 25.48 -2.92
N GLY A 122 -14.40 26.02 -2.99
CA GLY A 122 -14.02 27.28 -2.30
C GLY A 122 -13.91 27.14 -0.77
N ALA A 123 -13.74 25.92 -0.25
CA ALA A 123 -13.55 25.67 1.18
C ALA A 123 -12.09 25.90 1.59
N PRO A 124 -11.81 26.47 2.78
CA PRO A 124 -10.44 26.68 3.25
C PRO A 124 -9.71 25.39 3.60
N ASP A 125 -10.43 24.35 4.03
CA ASP A 125 -9.88 23.02 4.38
C ASP A 125 -10.99 21.95 4.37
N MET A 126 -10.62 20.69 4.67
CA MET A 126 -11.55 19.58 4.83
C MET A 126 -12.39 19.73 6.11
N ALA A 127 -13.60 19.15 6.13
CA ALA A 127 -14.48 19.20 7.30
C ALA A 127 -13.89 18.54 8.55
N PHE A 128 -13.11 17.45 8.37
CA PHE A 128 -12.49 16.69 9.47
C PHE A 128 -10.99 16.48 9.23
N PRO A 129 -10.15 17.52 9.36
CA PRO A 129 -8.74 17.46 8.96
C PRO A 129 -7.91 16.46 9.78
N ARG A 130 -8.23 16.27 11.08
CA ARG A 130 -7.53 15.28 11.93
C ARG A 130 -7.85 13.84 11.52
N MET A 131 -9.11 13.55 11.20
CA MET A 131 -9.52 12.22 10.71
C MET A 131 -8.88 11.92 9.36
N ASN A 132 -8.77 12.90 8.49
CA ASN A 132 -8.09 12.79 7.21
C ASN A 132 -6.60 12.41 7.38
N ASN A 133 -5.91 13.02 8.33
CA ASN A 133 -4.53 12.65 8.68
C ASN A 133 -4.43 11.21 9.22
N ILE A 134 -5.32 10.81 10.13
CA ILE A 134 -5.36 9.44 10.67
C ILE A 134 -5.60 8.43 9.55
N SER A 135 -6.51 8.72 8.61
CA SER A 135 -6.80 7.85 7.46
C SER A 135 -5.55 7.57 6.62
N PHE A 136 -4.72 8.60 6.39
CA PHE A 136 -3.43 8.38 5.72
C PHE A 136 -2.51 7.45 6.52
N TRP A 137 -2.34 7.69 7.83
CA TRP A 137 -1.39 6.93 8.65
C TRP A 137 -1.81 5.49 8.92
N LEU A 138 -3.04 5.09 8.60
CA LEU A 138 -3.47 3.69 8.59
C LEU A 138 -3.01 2.92 7.34
N LEU A 139 -2.72 3.62 6.22
CA LEU A 139 -2.29 2.94 4.97
C LEU A 139 -0.90 2.30 5.05
N PRO A 140 0.17 2.97 5.54
CA PRO A 140 1.48 2.36 5.62
C PRO A 140 1.52 1.07 6.45
N PRO A 141 0.90 0.97 7.64
CA PRO A 141 0.81 -0.29 8.38
C PRO A 141 0.05 -1.38 7.62
N ALA A 142 -1.10 -1.04 7.00
CA ALA A 142 -1.87 -2.00 6.22
C ALA A 142 -1.06 -2.53 5.02
N PHE A 143 -0.36 -1.64 4.31
CA PHE A 143 0.53 -2.02 3.22
C PHE A 143 1.67 -2.93 3.68
N LEU A 144 2.25 -2.64 4.85
CA LEU A 144 3.30 -3.48 5.44
C LEU A 144 2.76 -4.86 5.80
N LEU A 145 1.55 -4.97 6.37
CA LEU A 145 0.91 -6.26 6.65
C LEU A 145 0.71 -7.07 5.39
N LEU A 146 0.24 -6.44 4.30
CA LEU A 146 0.10 -7.11 3.00
C LEU A 146 1.43 -7.62 2.47
N LEU A 147 2.51 -6.83 2.56
CA LEU A 147 3.84 -7.29 2.14
C LEU A 147 4.36 -8.42 3.03
N LEU A 148 4.16 -8.33 4.34
CA LEU A 148 4.57 -9.37 5.29
C LEU A 148 3.79 -10.66 5.08
N SER A 149 2.52 -10.61 4.66
CA SER A 149 1.70 -11.79 4.39
C SER A 149 2.34 -12.71 3.35
N MET A 150 3.14 -12.17 2.43
CA MET A 150 3.86 -12.96 1.41
C MET A 150 4.92 -13.90 2.01
N PHE A 151 5.36 -13.66 3.26
CA PHE A 151 6.38 -14.43 3.96
C PHE A 151 5.81 -15.30 5.08
N VAL A 152 4.50 -15.30 5.26
CA VAL A 152 3.82 -16.11 6.28
C VAL A 152 3.59 -17.52 5.74
N GLU A 153 4.13 -18.52 6.43
CA GLU A 153 3.98 -19.92 6.08
C GLU A 153 2.60 -20.46 6.47
N GLY A 154 1.96 -21.15 5.54
CA GLY A 154 0.72 -21.88 5.79
C GLY A 154 0.96 -23.33 6.24
N PRO A 155 -0.08 -24.01 6.80
CA PRO A 155 0.03 -25.39 7.30
C PRO A 155 0.44 -26.43 6.25
N ALA A 156 0.22 -26.11 4.97
CA ALA A 156 0.59 -26.97 3.84
C ALA A 156 2.01 -26.70 3.31
N GLY A 157 2.80 -25.85 4.00
CA GLY A 157 4.15 -25.52 3.60
C GLY A 157 4.25 -24.45 2.49
N GLY A 158 3.13 -23.84 2.07
CA GLY A 158 3.13 -22.73 1.12
C GLY A 158 3.28 -21.39 1.84
N TYR A 159 4.04 -20.45 1.28
CA TYR A 159 4.20 -19.10 1.80
C TYR A 159 3.30 -18.12 1.07
N GLY A 160 2.67 -17.22 1.83
CA GLY A 160 1.79 -16.19 1.29
C GLY A 160 0.43 -16.72 0.85
N THR A 161 -0.41 -15.84 0.31
CA THR A 161 -1.73 -16.19 -0.21
C THR A 161 -1.77 -16.03 -1.73
N GLY A 162 -2.13 -17.11 -2.43
CA GLY A 162 -2.27 -17.15 -3.89
C GLY A 162 -3.73 -17.20 -4.36
N GLY A 163 -4.69 -16.79 -3.54
CA GLY A 163 -6.11 -16.88 -3.82
C GLY A 163 -6.67 -15.87 -4.83
N GLY A 164 -5.85 -14.95 -5.32
CA GLY A 164 -6.26 -13.86 -6.20
C GLY A 164 -6.83 -12.66 -5.45
N TRP A 165 -6.81 -11.50 -6.07
CA TRP A 165 -7.27 -10.23 -5.47
C TRP A 165 -8.78 -10.18 -5.18
N THR A 166 -9.57 -11.05 -5.82
CA THR A 166 -11.03 -11.12 -5.63
C THR A 166 -11.44 -11.91 -4.40
N ILE A 167 -10.54 -12.70 -3.83
CA ILE A 167 -10.73 -13.44 -2.56
C ILE A 167 -11.98 -14.32 -2.60
N TYR A 168 -12.22 -15.05 -3.71
CA TYR A 168 -13.39 -15.92 -3.84
C TYR A 168 -13.25 -17.25 -3.11
N PRO A 169 -14.27 -17.67 -2.32
CA PRO A 169 -14.37 -19.05 -1.84
C PRO A 169 -14.59 -20.04 -3.01
N PRO A 170 -14.11 -21.26 -2.94
CA PRO A 170 -13.39 -21.90 -1.82
C PRO A 170 -11.88 -21.62 -1.82
N LEU A 171 -11.35 -20.95 -2.84
CA LEU A 171 -9.91 -20.72 -3.00
C LEU A 171 -9.33 -19.88 -1.84
N SER A 172 -10.05 -18.87 -1.39
CA SER A 172 -9.65 -18.02 -0.27
C SER A 172 -9.89 -18.63 1.12
N THR A 173 -10.48 -19.81 1.20
CA THR A 173 -10.77 -20.50 2.47
C THR A 173 -10.02 -21.83 2.54
N THR A 174 -10.60 -22.90 1.96
CA THR A 174 -10.00 -24.24 2.01
C THR A 174 -8.84 -24.43 1.03
N GLY A 175 -8.79 -23.66 -0.06
CA GLY A 175 -7.72 -23.74 -1.07
C GLY A 175 -6.42 -23.04 -0.66
N GLN A 176 -6.49 -22.12 0.30
CA GLN A 176 -5.34 -21.38 0.85
C GLN A 176 -5.40 -21.42 2.39
N PRO A 177 -5.19 -22.62 3.00
CA PRO A 177 -5.24 -22.74 4.45
C PRO A 177 -4.01 -22.05 5.07
N GLY A 178 -4.26 -21.31 6.16
CA GLY A 178 -3.21 -20.68 6.95
C GLY A 178 -3.43 -19.18 7.19
N PRO A 179 -2.62 -18.57 8.03
CA PRO A 179 -2.80 -17.20 8.49
C PRO A 179 -2.41 -16.14 7.43
N ALA A 180 -1.75 -16.52 6.34
CA ALA A 180 -1.31 -15.56 5.32
C ALA A 180 -2.46 -14.73 4.73
N MET A 181 -3.65 -15.33 4.57
CA MET A 181 -4.85 -14.65 4.10
C MET A 181 -5.38 -13.63 5.12
N ASP A 182 -5.24 -13.91 6.41
CA ASP A 182 -5.71 -13.02 7.49
C ASP A 182 -4.84 -11.77 7.60
N PHE A 183 -3.59 -11.84 7.14
CA PHE A 183 -2.67 -10.69 7.10
C PHE A 183 -2.81 -9.86 5.81
N ALA A 184 -3.33 -10.43 4.74
CA ALA A 184 -3.48 -9.76 3.45
C ALA A 184 -4.79 -8.97 3.35
#